data_1264f91acb53429b9c5f2c041d732434
#
_entry.id   1264f91acb53429b9c5f2c041d732434
#
_cell.length_a   1.000
_cell.length_b   1.000
_cell.length_c   1.000
_cell.angle_alpha   90.00
_cell.angle_beta   90.00
_cell.angle_gamma   90.00
#
_symmetry.space_group_name_H-M   'P 1'
#
loop_
_entity.id
_entity.type
_entity.pdbx_description
1 polymer ?
#
loop_
_entity_poly.entity_id
_entity_poly.type
_entity_poly.pdbx_seq_one_letter_code
_entity_poly.pdbx_strand_id
1 'polypeptide(L)'
;FVILNKKQRGKVMFKKMPVCRLMISCPSDVKTEVEIINRVVDNINDSIGISMDIFVKTLYWSKNVMPEAGNYPQSIINKQILDKSDAIIAIFGNRIGSPTQHYESGTIEEIELMIQKGKQVFVYFSDKPVRKSEIDMEAETKIQAFKEKYKDRGIYVVYASDEEFNDYVSMHLTRYLTTELANEVNRVNEHTRFDDSISQRKEVDLIYDYTKFYDI
;
A
#
# COMPACT_ATOMS: atom_id res chain seq x y z
N PHE A 1 -4.68 -6.85 -12.09
CA PHE A 1 -4.56 -6.05 -13.33
C PHE A 1 -3.94 -6.93 -14.40
N VAL A 2 -4.53 -6.93 -15.59
CA VAL A 2 -4.07 -7.75 -16.72
C VAL A 2 -3.66 -6.80 -17.83
N ILE A 3 -2.37 -6.79 -18.16
CA ILE A 3 -1.84 -6.03 -19.31
C ILE A 3 -1.69 -6.99 -20.49
N LEU A 4 -2.18 -6.58 -21.66
CA LEU A 4 -2.01 -7.31 -22.91
C LEU A 4 -0.54 -7.25 -23.35
N ASN A 5 0.13 -8.39 -23.40
CA ASN A 5 1.49 -8.46 -23.90
C ASN A 5 1.54 -9.28 -25.21
N LYS A 6 2.22 -8.73 -26.21
CA LYS A 6 2.56 -9.18 -27.56
C LYS A 6 1.85 -10.44 -28.10
N LYS A 7 1.17 -10.27 -29.25
CA LYS A 7 0.69 -11.32 -30.13
C LYS A 7 1.83 -12.29 -30.53
N GLN A 8 1.80 -13.50 -30.03
CA GLN A 8 2.44 -14.62 -30.69
C GLN A 8 1.33 -15.53 -31.25
N ARG A 9 1.27 -15.66 -32.57
CA ARG A 9 0.35 -16.57 -33.32
C ARG A 9 -1.13 -16.39 -33.01
N GLY A 10 -1.64 -15.16 -32.93
CA GLY A 10 -3.07 -14.90 -32.76
C GLY A 10 -3.65 -15.17 -31.38
N LYS A 11 -2.84 -15.58 -30.38
CA LYS A 11 -3.27 -15.81 -29.00
C LYS A 11 -2.99 -14.58 -28.15
N VAL A 12 -4.03 -14.03 -27.52
CA VAL A 12 -3.88 -12.96 -26.52
C VAL A 12 -3.33 -13.60 -25.24
N MET A 13 -2.13 -13.21 -24.85
CA MET A 13 -1.55 -13.64 -23.58
C MET A 13 -1.70 -12.53 -22.55
N PHE A 14 -2.31 -12.87 -21.43
CA PHE A 14 -2.42 -11.99 -20.25
C PHE A 14 -1.24 -12.22 -19.32
N LYS A 15 -0.57 -11.14 -18.91
CA LYS A 15 0.49 -11.20 -17.92
C LYS A 15 -0.08 -10.98 -16.52
N LYS A 16 0.23 -11.85 -15.56
CA LYS A 16 -0.05 -11.59 -14.15
C LYS A 16 0.93 -10.54 -13.65
N MET A 17 0.42 -9.56 -12.93
CA MET A 17 1.21 -8.51 -12.28
C MET A 17 0.94 -8.52 -10.78
N PRO A 18 1.96 -8.51 -9.91
CA PRO A 18 1.77 -8.27 -8.49
C PRO A 18 1.17 -6.89 -8.26
N VAL A 19 0.28 -6.81 -7.27
CA VAL A 19 -0.41 -5.58 -6.90
C VAL A 19 0.00 -5.18 -5.49
N CYS A 20 0.68 -4.04 -5.37
CA CYS A 20 0.93 -3.39 -4.08
C CYS A 20 -0.31 -2.60 -3.67
N ARG A 21 -0.94 -2.96 -2.56
CA ARG A 21 -2.12 -2.29 -2.01
C ARG A 21 -1.67 -1.24 -1.00
N LEU A 22 -1.77 0.02 -1.40
CA LEU A 22 -1.35 1.17 -0.62
C LEU A 22 -2.57 1.79 0.08
N MET A 23 -2.67 1.61 1.39
CA MET A 23 -3.71 2.25 2.19
C MET A 23 -3.43 3.73 2.36
N ILE A 24 -4.44 4.57 2.20
CA ILE A 24 -4.41 5.99 2.58
C ILE A 24 -5.21 6.14 3.86
N SER A 25 -4.54 6.61 4.92
CA SER A 25 -5.12 6.86 6.24
C SER A 25 -4.99 8.33 6.60
N CYS A 26 -6.09 8.99 6.78
CA CYS A 26 -6.08 10.41 7.11
C CYS A 26 -7.43 10.89 7.67
N PRO A 27 -7.43 11.96 8.46
CA PRO A 27 -8.62 12.72 8.79
C PRO A 27 -9.26 13.39 7.56
N SER A 28 -10.45 13.97 7.73
CA SER A 28 -11.26 14.50 6.62
C SER A 28 -10.78 15.83 6.03
N ASP A 29 -9.80 16.47 6.64
CA ASP A 29 -9.30 17.81 6.28
C ASP A 29 -8.16 17.81 5.25
N VAL A 30 -7.65 16.63 4.87
CA VAL A 30 -6.53 16.46 3.91
C VAL A 30 -6.97 15.84 2.58
N LYS A 31 -8.05 16.36 2.01
CA LYS A 31 -8.60 15.84 0.74
C LYS A 31 -7.68 16.07 -0.47
N THR A 32 -7.02 17.22 -0.50
CA THR A 32 -6.05 17.56 -1.56
C THR A 32 -4.89 16.59 -1.58
N GLU A 33 -4.40 16.21 -0.43
CA GLU A 33 -3.32 15.23 -0.28
C GLU A 33 -3.73 13.84 -0.83
N VAL A 34 -4.97 13.43 -0.57
CA VAL A 34 -5.51 12.19 -1.13
C VAL A 34 -5.55 12.23 -2.66
N GLU A 35 -5.90 13.37 -3.26
CA GLU A 35 -5.89 13.56 -4.71
C GLU A 35 -4.45 13.53 -5.27
N ILE A 36 -3.51 14.18 -4.57
CA ILE A 36 -2.08 14.15 -4.92
C ILE A 36 -1.55 12.72 -4.92
N ILE A 37 -1.82 11.94 -3.86
CA ILE A 37 -1.37 10.55 -3.78
C ILE A 37 -1.92 9.73 -4.96
N ASN A 38 -3.21 9.86 -5.28
CA ASN A 38 -3.79 9.13 -6.39
C ASN A 38 -3.11 9.49 -7.72
N ARG A 39 -2.87 10.78 -7.99
CA ARG A 39 -2.15 11.24 -9.19
C ARG A 39 -0.72 10.73 -9.24
N VAL A 40 0.01 10.74 -8.12
CA VAL A 40 1.37 10.20 -8.04
C VAL A 40 1.36 8.70 -8.33
N VAL A 41 0.41 7.95 -7.77
CA VAL A 41 0.28 6.51 -8.01
C VAL A 41 -0.07 6.22 -9.47
N ASP A 42 -0.94 6.99 -10.10
CA ASP A 42 -1.25 6.85 -11.53
C ASP A 42 0.01 7.07 -12.38
N ASN A 43 0.79 8.13 -12.12
CA ASN A 43 2.06 8.39 -12.81
C ASN A 43 3.10 7.28 -12.59
N ILE A 44 3.18 6.73 -11.38
CA ILE A 44 4.05 5.59 -11.07
C ILE A 44 3.61 4.35 -11.86
N ASN A 45 2.33 4.05 -11.91
CA ASN A 45 1.80 2.91 -12.66
C ASN A 45 2.09 3.03 -14.16
N ASP A 46 1.98 4.24 -14.72
CA ASP A 46 2.24 4.51 -16.15
C ASP A 46 3.72 4.54 -16.52
N SER A 47 4.62 4.57 -15.55
CA SER A 47 6.08 4.66 -15.76
C SER A 47 6.82 3.48 -15.17
N ILE A 48 7.24 3.62 -13.91
CA ILE A 48 8.03 2.62 -13.18
C ILE A 48 7.26 1.31 -13.02
N GLY A 49 5.97 1.38 -12.75
CA GLY A 49 5.09 0.22 -12.58
C GLY A 49 5.11 -0.71 -13.79
N ILE A 50 5.04 -0.14 -14.99
CA ILE A 50 5.14 -0.92 -16.25
C ILE A 50 6.52 -1.56 -16.39
N SER A 51 7.59 -0.81 -16.10
CA SER A 51 8.97 -1.29 -16.28
C SER A 51 9.34 -2.40 -15.28
N MET A 52 8.75 -2.37 -14.09
CA MET A 52 9.00 -3.34 -13.02
C MET A 52 7.95 -4.46 -12.94
N ASP A 53 6.93 -4.42 -13.81
CA ASP A 53 5.79 -5.34 -13.75
C ASP A 53 5.05 -5.33 -12.41
N ILE A 54 4.90 -4.16 -11.79
CA ILE A 54 4.21 -3.95 -10.51
C ILE A 54 3.08 -2.94 -10.72
N PHE A 55 1.94 -3.18 -10.11
CA PHE A 55 0.82 -2.24 -10.09
C PHE A 55 0.53 -1.79 -8.66
N VAL A 56 0.44 -0.48 -8.44
CA VAL A 56 0.06 0.09 -7.14
C VAL A 56 -1.43 0.42 -7.16
N LYS A 57 -2.16 -0.05 -6.17
CA LYS A 57 -3.59 0.25 -5.98
C LYS A 57 -3.80 0.97 -4.66
N THR A 58 -4.28 2.21 -4.72
CA THR A 58 -4.69 2.94 -3.53
C THR A 58 -5.97 2.35 -2.94
N LEU A 59 -6.01 2.25 -1.62
CA LEU A 59 -7.18 1.86 -0.84
C LEU A 59 -7.50 3.00 0.14
N TYR A 60 -8.71 3.54 0.05
CA TYR A 60 -9.19 4.60 0.91
C TYR A 60 -10.57 4.25 1.45
N TRP A 61 -10.79 4.39 2.76
CA TRP A 61 -11.99 3.91 3.42
C TRP A 61 -13.29 4.39 2.77
N SER A 62 -13.40 5.66 2.40
CA SER A 62 -14.61 6.23 1.80
C SER A 62 -15.01 5.62 0.45
N LYS A 63 -14.07 4.97 -0.24
CA LYS A 63 -14.29 4.36 -1.56
C LYS A 63 -14.28 2.83 -1.53
N ASN A 64 -13.60 2.23 -0.56
CA ASN A 64 -13.27 0.80 -0.58
C ASN A 64 -13.92 0.00 0.56
N VAL A 65 -14.57 0.66 1.54
CA VAL A 65 -15.33 -0.03 2.60
C VAL A 65 -16.76 -0.25 2.16
N MET A 66 -17.21 -1.48 2.32
CA MET A 66 -18.63 -1.84 2.15
C MET A 66 -19.37 -1.65 3.47
N PRO A 67 -20.64 -1.20 3.45
CA PRO A 67 -21.48 -1.18 4.66
C PRO A 67 -21.56 -2.58 5.29
N GLU A 68 -21.19 -2.69 6.55
CA GLU A 68 -21.25 -3.91 7.35
C GLU A 68 -21.75 -3.55 8.74
N ALA A 69 -22.65 -4.35 9.31
CA ALA A 69 -23.19 -4.18 10.66
C ALA A 69 -22.69 -5.29 11.58
N GLY A 70 -22.74 -5.08 12.89
CA GLY A 70 -22.42 -6.08 13.91
C GLY A 70 -21.03 -5.95 14.53
N ASN A 71 -20.21 -5.00 14.08
CA ASN A 71 -18.91 -4.69 14.66
C ASN A 71 -18.70 -3.19 14.83
N TYR A 72 -17.69 -2.83 15.63
CA TYR A 72 -17.25 -1.44 15.76
C TYR A 72 -16.70 -0.91 14.43
N PRO A 73 -17.03 0.33 14.02
CA PRO A 73 -16.69 0.85 12.69
C PRO A 73 -15.21 0.71 12.33
N GLN A 74 -14.28 1.04 13.23
CA GLN A 74 -12.84 0.92 12.96
C GLN A 74 -12.42 -0.54 12.74
N SER A 75 -13.01 -1.50 13.46
CA SER A 75 -12.68 -2.92 13.23
C SER A 75 -13.15 -3.42 11.86
N ILE A 76 -14.23 -2.86 11.32
CA ILE A 76 -14.70 -3.15 9.96
C ILE A 76 -13.72 -2.59 8.94
N ILE A 77 -13.24 -1.35 9.11
CA ILE A 77 -12.23 -0.73 8.24
C ILE A 77 -10.95 -1.55 8.28
N ASN A 78 -10.46 -1.90 9.47
CA ASN A 78 -9.25 -2.69 9.66
C ASN A 78 -9.34 -4.03 8.92
N LYS A 79 -10.42 -4.78 9.08
CA LYS A 79 -10.66 -6.06 8.40
C LYS A 79 -10.78 -5.92 6.88
N GLN A 80 -11.48 -4.91 6.40
CA GLN A 80 -11.78 -4.76 4.97
C GLN A 80 -10.63 -4.16 4.18
N ILE A 81 -9.84 -3.28 4.77
CA ILE A 81 -8.76 -2.53 4.10
C ILE A 81 -7.39 -2.84 4.70
N LEU A 82 -7.17 -2.54 5.99
CA LEU A 82 -5.85 -2.58 6.62
C LEU A 82 -5.22 -3.99 6.52
N ASP A 83 -5.97 -5.04 6.79
CA ASP A 83 -5.47 -6.42 6.74
C ASP A 83 -5.03 -6.83 5.33
N LYS A 84 -5.61 -6.22 4.31
CA LYS A 84 -5.32 -6.48 2.90
C LYS A 84 -4.26 -5.56 2.32
N SER A 85 -3.84 -4.53 3.07
CA SER A 85 -2.88 -3.54 2.59
C SER A 85 -1.44 -4.02 2.79
N ASP A 86 -0.57 -3.66 1.87
CA ASP A 86 0.86 -4.01 1.88
C ASP A 86 1.70 -2.87 2.45
N ALA A 87 1.22 -1.63 2.31
CA ALA A 87 1.83 -0.42 2.87
C ALA A 87 0.74 0.59 3.24
N ILE A 88 1.09 1.60 4.05
CA ILE A 88 0.21 2.70 4.41
C ILE A 88 0.91 4.05 4.23
N ILE A 89 0.16 5.04 3.70
CA ILE A 89 0.47 6.46 3.82
C ILE A 89 -0.51 7.06 4.83
N ALA A 90 0.03 7.51 5.95
CA ALA A 90 -0.72 8.20 7.00
C ALA A 90 -0.41 9.71 6.95
N ILE A 91 -1.46 10.53 6.97
CA ILE A 91 -1.34 11.98 6.86
C ILE A 91 -2.11 12.62 8.00
N PHE A 92 -1.49 13.58 8.66
CA PHE A 92 -2.11 14.47 9.63
C PHE A 92 -2.11 15.90 9.11
N GLY A 93 -3.29 16.49 9.02
CA GLY A 93 -3.50 17.92 8.78
C GLY A 93 -3.66 18.67 10.10
N ASN A 94 -4.73 19.45 10.22
CA ASN A 94 -5.11 20.17 11.44
C ASN A 94 -6.00 19.36 12.38
N ARG A 95 -6.38 18.15 11.98
CA ARG A 95 -7.23 17.24 12.74
C ARG A 95 -6.50 15.95 13.01
N ILE A 96 -6.75 15.38 14.17
CA ILE A 96 -6.21 14.07 14.54
C ILE A 96 -7.13 12.93 14.07
N GLY A 97 -8.38 13.22 13.76
CA GLY A 97 -9.42 12.25 13.44
C GLY A 97 -10.29 11.86 14.65
N SER A 98 -11.23 10.96 14.44
CA SER A 98 -12.12 10.48 15.49
C SER A 98 -11.44 9.45 16.38
N PRO A 99 -11.66 9.49 17.71
CA PRO A 99 -11.11 8.49 18.63
C PRO A 99 -11.71 7.11 18.36
N THR A 100 -10.94 6.07 18.65
CA THR A 100 -11.35 4.67 18.61
C THR A 100 -11.46 4.11 20.04
N GLN A 101 -11.75 2.82 20.17
CA GLN A 101 -11.84 2.21 21.51
C GLN A 101 -10.50 2.19 22.27
N HIS A 102 -9.38 2.19 21.56
CA HIS A 102 -8.05 1.95 22.13
C HIS A 102 -7.04 3.06 21.80
N TYR A 103 -7.36 3.95 20.85
CA TYR A 103 -6.46 4.97 20.34
C TYR A 103 -7.13 6.34 20.23
N GLU A 104 -6.32 7.37 20.25
CA GLU A 104 -6.78 8.76 20.13
C GLU A 104 -7.40 9.07 18.75
N SER A 105 -7.06 8.27 17.72
CA SER A 105 -7.70 8.35 16.42
C SER A 105 -7.55 7.05 15.61
N GLY A 106 -8.44 6.87 14.61
CA GLY A 106 -8.35 5.76 13.66
C GLY A 106 -7.03 5.75 12.90
N THR A 107 -6.52 6.91 12.50
CA THR A 107 -5.22 7.02 11.80
C THR A 107 -4.07 6.53 12.67
N ILE A 108 -4.05 6.87 13.97
CA ILE A 108 -3.03 6.36 14.92
C ILE A 108 -3.16 4.85 15.08
N GLU A 109 -4.39 4.34 15.24
CA GLU A 109 -4.64 2.89 15.33
C GLU A 109 -4.11 2.16 14.10
N GLU A 110 -4.38 2.66 12.91
CA GLU A 110 -3.96 2.07 11.64
C GLU A 110 -2.42 2.06 11.50
N ILE A 111 -1.73 3.14 11.89
CA ILE A 111 -0.27 3.19 11.96
C ILE A 111 0.27 2.11 12.90
N GLU A 112 -0.24 2.04 14.12
CA GLU A 112 0.22 1.09 15.13
C GLU A 112 0.03 -0.37 14.69
N LEU A 113 -1.12 -0.68 14.10
CA LEU A 113 -1.40 -2.02 13.58
C LEU A 113 -0.51 -2.39 12.39
N MET A 114 -0.20 -1.44 11.49
CA MET A 114 0.70 -1.69 10.36
C MET A 114 2.14 -1.90 10.83
N ILE A 115 2.62 -1.13 11.83
CA ILE A 115 3.93 -1.35 12.45
C ILE A 115 4.00 -2.73 13.10
N GLN A 116 2.98 -3.12 13.88
CA GLN A 116 2.92 -4.45 14.52
C GLN A 116 2.95 -5.60 13.50
N LYS A 117 2.40 -5.39 12.31
CA LYS A 117 2.42 -6.35 11.19
C LYS A 117 3.73 -6.34 10.40
N GLY A 118 4.71 -5.49 10.75
CA GLY A 118 5.98 -5.34 10.03
C GLY A 118 5.81 -4.78 8.61
N LYS A 119 4.72 -4.06 8.34
CA LYS A 119 4.44 -3.47 7.03
C LYS A 119 5.03 -2.07 6.91
N GLN A 120 5.23 -1.60 5.68
CA GLN A 120 5.76 -0.26 5.43
C GLN A 120 4.75 0.82 5.84
N VAL A 121 5.24 1.80 6.59
CA VAL A 121 4.46 2.95 7.08
C VAL A 121 5.17 4.23 6.67
N PHE A 122 4.45 5.10 5.95
CA PHE A 122 4.87 6.46 5.63
C PHE A 122 4.02 7.43 6.43
N VAL A 123 4.64 8.31 7.21
CA VAL A 123 3.92 9.29 8.05
C VAL A 123 4.29 10.70 7.63
N TYR A 124 3.26 11.49 7.33
CA TYR A 124 3.37 12.87 6.90
C TYR A 124 2.56 13.79 7.81
N PHE A 125 3.11 14.94 8.13
CA PHE A 125 2.44 16.00 8.88
C PHE A 125 2.41 17.29 8.06
N SER A 126 1.24 17.86 7.92
CA SER A 126 1.06 19.15 7.26
C SER A 126 1.49 20.28 8.21
N ASP A 127 2.29 21.20 7.67
CA ASP A 127 2.62 22.50 8.27
C ASP A 127 2.15 23.65 7.34
N LYS A 128 1.12 23.35 6.53
CA LYS A 128 0.53 24.35 5.64
C LYS A 128 -0.15 25.45 6.45
N PRO A 129 -0.07 26.72 6.00
CA PRO A 129 -0.77 27.80 6.67
C PRO A 129 -2.27 27.57 6.75
N VAL A 130 -2.83 27.71 7.94
CA VAL A 130 -4.26 27.62 8.18
C VAL A 130 -4.81 28.91 8.76
N ARG A 131 -6.10 29.15 8.54
CA ARG A 131 -6.76 30.31 9.15
C ARG A 131 -6.84 30.10 10.67
N LYS A 132 -6.66 31.18 11.43
CA LYS A 132 -6.74 31.13 12.90
C LYS A 132 -8.06 30.54 13.41
N SER A 133 -9.17 30.75 12.68
CA SER A 133 -10.48 30.22 12.99
C SER A 133 -10.63 28.70 12.77
N GLU A 134 -9.69 28.09 12.08
CA GLU A 134 -9.67 26.65 11.73
C GLU A 134 -8.73 25.84 12.62
N ILE A 135 -7.96 26.53 13.48
CA ILE A 135 -7.01 25.89 14.40
C ILE A 135 -7.80 25.21 15.53
N ASP A 136 -7.65 23.91 15.63
CA ASP A 136 -8.11 23.10 16.76
C ASP A 136 -6.92 22.85 17.71
N MET A 137 -6.84 23.62 18.79
CA MET A 137 -5.74 23.55 19.76
C MET A 137 -5.65 22.18 20.46
N GLU A 138 -6.78 21.50 20.64
CA GLU A 138 -6.81 20.17 21.23
C GLU A 138 -6.22 19.14 20.26
N ALA A 139 -6.64 19.19 18.99
CA ALA A 139 -6.09 18.35 17.94
C ALA A 139 -4.59 18.59 17.75
N GLU A 140 -4.16 19.86 17.71
CA GLU A 140 -2.74 20.22 17.60
C GLU A 140 -1.92 19.64 18.75
N THR A 141 -2.40 19.76 19.99
CA THR A 141 -1.72 19.21 21.16
C THR A 141 -1.54 17.68 21.05
N LYS A 142 -2.58 16.98 20.60
CA LYS A 142 -2.54 15.52 20.40
C LYS A 142 -1.60 15.12 19.26
N ILE A 143 -1.61 15.87 18.15
CA ILE A 143 -0.70 15.65 17.03
C ILE A 143 0.76 15.83 17.46
N GLN A 144 1.08 16.87 18.24
CA GLN A 144 2.41 17.10 18.74
C GLN A 144 2.84 15.98 19.72
N ALA A 145 1.95 15.55 20.61
CA ALA A 145 2.22 14.43 21.51
C ALA A 145 2.50 13.13 20.72
N PHE A 146 1.75 12.87 19.64
CA PHE A 146 2.00 11.74 18.77
C PHE A 146 3.34 11.87 18.03
N LYS A 147 3.68 13.05 17.47
CA LYS A 147 4.98 13.31 16.84
C LYS A 147 6.14 12.98 17.79
N GLU A 148 6.09 13.47 19.04
CA GLU A 148 7.14 13.21 20.05
C GLU A 148 7.28 11.70 20.32
N LYS A 149 6.16 10.99 20.52
CA LYS A 149 6.18 9.54 20.74
C LYS A 149 6.68 8.77 19.51
N TYR A 150 6.40 9.26 18.31
CA TYR A 150 6.78 8.58 17.06
C TYR A 150 8.27 8.73 16.72
N LYS A 151 8.93 9.83 17.15
CA LYS A 151 10.37 10.09 16.91
C LYS A 151 11.27 8.93 17.32
N ASP A 152 10.93 8.26 18.42
CA ASP A 152 11.73 7.12 18.93
C ASP A 152 11.49 5.82 18.18
N ARG A 153 10.52 5.79 17.24
CA ARG A 153 10.04 4.57 16.58
C ARG A 153 10.08 4.63 15.06
N GLY A 154 10.25 5.81 14.49
CA GLY A 154 10.22 5.98 13.04
C GLY A 154 10.62 7.38 12.59
N ILE A 155 10.75 7.52 11.29
CA ILE A 155 11.00 8.79 10.62
C ILE A 155 9.67 9.25 10.00
N TYR A 156 9.34 10.51 10.20
CA TYR A 156 8.21 11.17 9.55
C TYR A 156 8.68 12.36 8.72
N VAL A 157 7.84 12.86 7.86
CA VAL A 157 8.10 14.06 7.05
C VAL A 157 7.09 15.15 7.40
N VAL A 158 7.56 16.38 7.50
CA VAL A 158 6.72 17.58 7.58
C VAL A 158 6.78 18.28 6.23
N TYR A 159 5.65 18.76 5.73
CA TYR A 159 5.54 19.48 4.45
C TYR A 159 4.72 20.77 4.62
N ALA A 160 5.09 21.82 3.90
CA ALA A 160 4.50 23.14 4.01
C ALA A 160 3.68 23.55 2.76
N SER A 161 3.70 22.75 1.69
CA SER A 161 2.90 23.00 0.48
C SER A 161 2.46 21.70 -0.21
N ASP A 162 1.52 21.81 -1.15
CA ASP A 162 1.04 20.69 -1.95
C ASP A 162 2.13 20.18 -2.91
N GLU A 163 2.98 21.07 -3.43
CA GLU A 163 4.11 20.74 -4.28
C GLU A 163 5.14 19.93 -3.52
N GLU A 164 5.52 20.39 -2.32
CA GLU A 164 6.46 19.69 -1.46
C GLU A 164 5.94 18.29 -1.06
N PHE A 165 4.66 18.18 -0.74
CA PHE A 165 4.02 16.89 -0.45
C PHE A 165 4.05 15.97 -1.67
N ASN A 166 3.72 16.48 -2.87
CA ASN A 166 3.79 15.72 -4.12
C ASN A 166 5.19 15.16 -4.36
N ASP A 167 6.23 15.97 -4.16
CA ASP A 167 7.62 15.58 -4.39
C ASP A 167 8.07 14.52 -3.40
N TYR A 168 7.75 14.68 -2.11
CA TYR A 168 8.06 13.66 -1.10
C TYR A 168 7.36 12.33 -1.37
N VAL A 169 6.06 12.35 -1.67
CA VAL A 169 5.30 11.12 -1.94
C VAL A 169 5.85 10.42 -3.18
N SER A 170 6.13 11.18 -4.25
CA SER A 170 6.70 10.64 -5.50
C SER A 170 8.06 9.99 -5.25
N MET A 171 8.96 10.66 -4.54
CA MET A 171 10.29 10.17 -4.21
C MET A 171 10.22 8.92 -3.32
N HIS A 172 9.44 8.96 -2.26
CA HIS A 172 9.37 7.88 -1.28
C HIS A 172 8.71 6.62 -1.87
N LEU A 173 7.62 6.76 -2.60
CA LEU A 173 6.96 5.62 -3.26
C LEU A 173 7.85 5.03 -4.36
N THR A 174 8.49 5.86 -5.17
CA THR A 174 9.44 5.39 -6.19
C THR A 174 10.56 4.58 -5.54
N ARG A 175 11.19 5.11 -4.49
CA ARG A 175 12.25 4.42 -3.76
C ARG A 175 11.78 3.11 -3.15
N TYR A 176 10.62 3.09 -2.49
CA TYR A 176 10.06 1.88 -1.89
C TYR A 176 9.82 0.79 -2.93
N LEU A 177 9.22 1.14 -4.07
CA LEU A 177 8.93 0.19 -5.15
C LEU A 177 10.22 -0.35 -5.77
N THR A 178 11.21 0.51 -6.02
CA THR A 178 12.45 0.13 -6.71
C THR A 178 13.45 -0.60 -5.83
N THR A 179 13.41 -0.43 -4.50
CA THR A 179 14.36 -1.07 -3.58
C THR A 179 13.72 -2.23 -2.82
N GLU A 180 12.69 -1.96 -2.04
CA GLU A 180 12.14 -2.96 -1.11
C GLU A 180 11.20 -3.95 -1.82
N LEU A 181 10.22 -3.41 -2.56
CA LEU A 181 9.21 -4.25 -3.20
C LEU A 181 9.76 -5.04 -4.39
N ALA A 182 10.71 -4.48 -5.14
CA ALA A 182 11.38 -5.20 -6.23
C ALA A 182 12.12 -6.44 -5.73
N ASN A 183 12.80 -6.34 -4.60
CA ASN A 183 13.50 -7.47 -4.00
C ASN A 183 12.53 -8.58 -3.57
N GLU A 184 11.38 -8.21 -3.01
CA GLU A 184 10.34 -9.16 -2.60
C GLU A 184 9.70 -9.87 -3.81
N VAL A 185 9.35 -9.11 -4.85
CA VAL A 185 8.79 -9.66 -6.09
C VAL A 185 9.77 -10.61 -6.78
N ASN A 186 11.06 -10.28 -6.81
CA ASN A 186 12.09 -11.15 -7.38
C ASN A 186 12.21 -12.47 -6.59
N ARG A 187 12.20 -12.42 -5.26
CA ARG A 187 12.21 -13.62 -4.40
C ARG A 187 11.00 -14.53 -4.67
N VAL A 188 9.81 -13.95 -4.75
CA VAL A 188 8.57 -14.72 -5.04
C VAL A 188 8.63 -15.34 -6.44
N ASN A 189 9.10 -14.61 -7.45
CA ASN A 189 9.23 -15.11 -8.82
C ASN A 189 10.27 -16.23 -8.94
N GLU A 190 11.38 -16.17 -8.20
CA GLU A 190 12.38 -17.23 -8.15
C GLU A 190 11.83 -18.51 -7.53
N HIS A 191 11.10 -18.42 -6.43
CA HIS A 191 10.44 -19.57 -5.80
C HIS A 191 9.39 -20.21 -6.72
N THR A 192 8.56 -19.41 -7.39
CA THR A 192 7.55 -19.90 -8.33
C THR A 192 8.20 -20.62 -9.52
N ARG A 193 9.29 -20.10 -10.07
CA ARG A 193 10.04 -20.75 -11.15
C ARG A 193 10.66 -22.08 -10.73
N PHE A 194 11.10 -22.16 -9.48
CA PHE A 194 11.67 -23.40 -8.91
C PHE A 194 10.57 -24.46 -8.75
N ASP A 195 9.40 -24.09 -8.23
CA ASP A 195 8.26 -25.00 -8.08
C ASP A 195 7.71 -25.47 -9.43
N ASP A 196 7.61 -24.58 -10.42
CA ASP A 196 7.21 -24.94 -11.79
C ASP A 196 8.22 -25.90 -12.43
N SER A 197 9.52 -25.72 -12.20
CA SER A 197 10.57 -26.62 -12.72
C SER A 197 10.52 -28.00 -12.06
N ILE A 198 10.18 -28.08 -10.78
CA ILE A 198 9.99 -29.36 -10.06
C ILE A 198 8.72 -30.06 -10.55
N SER A 199 7.65 -29.31 -10.76
CA SER A 199 6.38 -29.85 -11.29
C SER A 199 6.53 -30.40 -12.70
N GLN A 200 7.25 -29.69 -13.58
CA GLN A 200 7.56 -30.18 -14.94
C GLN A 200 8.48 -31.41 -14.93
N ARG A 201 9.47 -31.49 -14.02
CA ARG A 201 10.30 -32.71 -13.85
C ARG A 201 9.47 -33.90 -13.39
N LYS A 202 8.55 -33.71 -12.45
CA LYS A 202 7.64 -34.77 -12.01
C LYS A 202 6.69 -35.27 -13.12
N GLU A 203 6.20 -34.35 -13.99
CA GLU A 203 5.40 -34.75 -15.16
C GLU A 203 6.25 -35.53 -16.18
N VAL A 204 7.49 -35.12 -16.44
CA VAL A 204 8.41 -35.84 -17.33
C VAL A 204 8.76 -37.21 -16.76
N ASP A 205 9.04 -37.32 -15.46
CA ASP A 205 9.34 -38.59 -14.80
C ASP A 205 8.14 -39.52 -14.81
N LEU A 206 6.90 -39.01 -14.65
CA LEU A 206 5.68 -39.80 -14.80
C LEU A 206 5.45 -40.28 -16.24
N ILE A 207 5.76 -39.48 -17.25
CA ILE A 207 5.65 -39.89 -18.68
C ILE A 207 6.71 -40.94 -18.99
N TYR A 208 7.91 -40.85 -18.47
CA TYR A 208 8.96 -41.87 -18.65
C TYR A 208 8.61 -43.19 -18.00
N ASP A 209 7.90 -43.21 -16.90
CA ASP A 209 7.48 -44.45 -16.22
C ASP A 209 6.31 -45.14 -16.96
N TYR A 210 5.44 -44.37 -17.64
CA TYR A 210 4.34 -44.94 -18.45
C TYR A 210 4.82 -45.61 -19.73
N THR A 211 5.92 -45.17 -20.33
CA THR A 211 6.47 -45.79 -21.54
C THR A 211 7.13 -47.14 -21.29
N LYS A 212 7.53 -47.42 -20.05
CA LYS A 212 8.08 -48.73 -19.65
C LYS A 212 7.02 -49.85 -19.55
N PHE A 213 5.75 -49.54 -19.53
CA PHE A 213 4.66 -50.50 -19.41
C PHE A 213 4.02 -50.97 -20.72
N TYR A 214 4.50 -50.45 -21.86
CA TYR A 214 3.93 -50.80 -23.16
C TYR A 214 4.90 -51.49 -24.15
N ASP A 215 6.05 -51.94 -23.68
CA ASP A 215 6.89 -52.87 -24.43
C ASP A 215 6.62 -54.32 -23.95
N ILE A 216 5.47 -54.88 -24.43
CA ILE A 216 5.19 -56.30 -24.52
C ILE A 216 4.67 -56.57 -25.94
#